data_19dd04ef3d6945f100fd10a674f40240
#
_entry.id   19dd04ef3d6945f100fd10a674f40240
#
_cell.length_a   1.000
_cell.length_b   1.000
_cell.length_c   1.000
_cell.angle_alpha   90.00
_cell.angle_beta   90.00
_cell.angle_gamma   90.00
#
_symmetry.space_group_name_H-M   'P 1'
#
loop_
_entity.id
_entity.type
_entity.pdbx_description
1 polymer ?
#
loop_
_entity_poly.entity_id
_entity_poly.type
_entity_poly.pdbx_seq_one_letter_code
_entity_poly.pdbx_strand_id
1 'polypeptide(L)'
;MKKVDDRTLELRFMHGQSYGFNAYFSGDTVAFVKASTMERFAMATVTSVRRLTDRTVEIALDRPVPQALELEHDCVENMSCTPEVEIRNCYFTRTSTRGTLMTTPRKVVIAGNTYYKTGMSAILIEGDAEGWYESGPVKDVLIENNTFIDCAYNGGPENAVIALHPSNTVVDANRPVHRNVRIIGNRFQLAGNSVLYAKSTEGLIFKDNEVELLPGTNAGQKELFILNGCKKVEIKDNVLPHAFSIKDIRFENMKKKYKK
;
A
#
# COMPACT_ATOMS: atom_id res chain seq x y z
N MET A 1 -4.97 12.10 -19.08
CA MET A 1 -5.35 13.52 -18.81
C MET A 1 -5.11 14.38 -20.03
N LYS A 2 -5.73 15.57 -20.08
CA LYS A 2 -5.49 16.58 -21.13
C LYS A 2 -5.34 17.97 -20.48
N LYS A 3 -4.34 18.72 -20.86
CA LYS A 3 -4.22 20.13 -20.46
C LYS A 3 -5.11 20.97 -21.38
N VAL A 4 -6.08 21.70 -20.79
CA VAL A 4 -7.03 22.58 -21.49
C VAL A 4 -6.41 23.97 -21.66
N ASP A 5 -5.88 24.51 -20.57
CA ASP A 5 -5.12 25.76 -20.51
C ASP A 5 -4.06 25.69 -19.40
N ASP A 6 -3.46 26.83 -19.01
CA ASP A 6 -2.38 26.85 -18.04
C ASP A 6 -2.78 26.41 -16.63
N ARG A 7 -4.05 26.46 -16.28
CA ARG A 7 -4.56 26.12 -14.93
C ARG A 7 -5.68 25.08 -14.97
N THR A 8 -6.02 24.52 -16.12
CA THR A 8 -7.17 23.65 -16.28
C THR A 8 -6.77 22.30 -16.87
N LEU A 9 -7.20 21.23 -16.22
CA LEU A 9 -7.02 19.86 -16.65
C LEU A 9 -8.36 19.17 -16.89
N GLU A 10 -8.45 18.43 -17.99
CA GLU A 10 -9.46 17.43 -18.23
C GLU A 10 -8.95 16.08 -17.75
N LEU A 11 -9.65 15.47 -16.78
CA LEU A 11 -9.35 14.17 -16.21
C LEU A 11 -10.36 13.15 -16.73
N ARG A 12 -9.85 12.03 -17.22
CA ARG A 12 -10.71 10.93 -17.71
C ARG A 12 -10.52 9.72 -16.79
N PHE A 13 -11.62 9.23 -16.26
CA PHE A 13 -11.66 8.03 -15.43
C PHE A 13 -11.68 6.76 -16.28
N MET A 14 -11.19 5.66 -15.71
CA MET A 14 -11.10 4.38 -16.38
C MET A 14 -12.45 3.85 -16.86
N HIS A 15 -12.39 2.93 -17.80
CA HIS A 15 -13.57 2.20 -18.27
C HIS A 15 -14.21 1.43 -17.11
N GLY A 16 -15.51 1.63 -16.88
CA GLY A 16 -16.26 1.03 -15.77
C GLY A 16 -16.39 1.94 -14.53
N GLN A 17 -15.58 3.00 -14.41
CA GLN A 17 -15.72 4.00 -13.35
C GLN A 17 -16.53 5.20 -13.88
N SER A 18 -17.78 5.30 -13.48
CA SER A 18 -18.70 6.36 -13.93
C SER A 18 -18.97 7.45 -12.88
N TYR A 19 -18.32 7.37 -11.72
CA TYR A 19 -18.54 8.29 -10.58
C TYR A 19 -17.41 9.29 -10.37
N GLY A 20 -16.53 9.43 -11.34
CA GLY A 20 -15.36 10.29 -11.25
C GLY A 20 -15.66 11.78 -11.03
N PHE A 21 -16.86 12.23 -11.40
CA PHE A 21 -17.30 13.60 -11.12
C PHE A 21 -17.46 13.92 -9.62
N ASN A 22 -17.55 12.91 -8.76
CA ASN A 22 -17.58 13.06 -7.30
C ASN A 22 -16.18 12.93 -6.67
N ALA A 23 -15.14 12.73 -7.46
CA ALA A 23 -13.77 12.58 -6.94
C ALA A 23 -13.11 13.92 -6.58
N TYR A 24 -13.64 15.03 -7.06
CA TYR A 24 -13.09 16.37 -6.83
C TYR A 24 -14.18 17.39 -6.53
N PHE A 25 -13.89 18.32 -5.61
CA PHE A 25 -14.73 19.45 -5.28
C PHE A 25 -13.89 20.73 -5.26
N SER A 26 -14.56 21.89 -5.44
CA SER A 26 -13.90 23.19 -5.23
C SER A 26 -13.42 23.29 -3.77
N GLY A 27 -12.18 23.69 -3.59
CA GLY A 27 -11.49 23.73 -2.29
C GLY A 27 -10.65 22.50 -1.99
N ASP A 28 -10.76 21.41 -2.76
CA ASP A 28 -9.94 20.23 -2.56
C ASP A 28 -8.45 20.52 -2.85
N THR A 29 -7.59 19.97 -2.02
CA THR A 29 -6.16 19.90 -2.30
C THR A 29 -5.86 18.66 -3.14
N VAL A 30 -5.19 18.85 -4.27
CA VAL A 30 -4.72 17.78 -5.13
C VAL A 30 -3.21 17.69 -5.17
N ALA A 31 -2.67 16.49 -5.28
CA ALA A 31 -1.27 16.21 -5.52
C ALA A 31 -1.06 15.64 -6.92
N PHE A 32 0.00 16.06 -7.58
CA PHE A 32 0.47 15.47 -8.83
C PHE A 32 1.46 14.36 -8.50
N VAL A 33 1.16 13.16 -8.97
CA VAL A 33 1.90 11.94 -8.64
C VAL A 33 2.59 11.40 -9.89
N LYS A 34 3.90 11.19 -9.81
CA LYS A 34 4.68 10.51 -10.82
C LYS A 34 4.38 9.01 -10.75
N ALA A 35 3.72 8.45 -11.74
CA ALA A 35 3.29 7.05 -11.72
C ALA A 35 4.47 6.08 -11.52
N SER A 36 5.58 6.30 -12.23
CA SER A 36 6.75 5.41 -12.18
C SER A 36 7.43 5.33 -10.80
N THR A 37 7.32 6.36 -9.97
CA THR A 37 7.98 6.44 -8.65
C THR A 37 7.01 6.57 -7.48
N MET A 38 5.73 6.84 -7.74
CA MET A 38 4.70 7.23 -6.75
C MET A 38 5.05 8.49 -5.96
N GLU A 39 5.97 9.32 -6.46
CA GLU A 39 6.37 10.58 -5.83
C GLU A 39 5.33 11.67 -6.08
N ARG A 40 4.90 12.36 -5.02
CA ARG A 40 4.11 13.59 -5.12
C ARG A 40 5.07 14.74 -5.38
N PHE A 41 5.09 15.28 -6.60
CA PHE A 41 6.07 16.31 -7.02
C PHE A 41 5.52 17.73 -7.04
N ALA A 42 4.19 17.90 -7.00
CA ALA A 42 3.54 19.20 -6.90
C ALA A 42 2.17 19.08 -6.24
N MET A 43 1.64 20.22 -5.78
CA MET A 43 0.30 20.32 -5.18
C MET A 43 -0.40 21.59 -5.67
N ALA A 44 -1.73 21.54 -5.73
CA ALA A 44 -2.58 22.68 -6.05
C ALA A 44 -3.93 22.57 -5.32
N THR A 45 -4.70 23.67 -5.31
CA THR A 45 -6.08 23.69 -4.85
C THR A 45 -7.02 23.74 -6.04
N VAL A 46 -8.05 22.91 -6.03
CA VAL A 46 -9.12 22.93 -7.03
C VAL A 46 -9.99 24.16 -6.80
N THR A 47 -10.12 25.03 -7.80
CA THR A 47 -10.94 26.24 -7.72
C THR A 47 -12.34 26.04 -8.31
N SER A 48 -12.48 25.17 -9.30
CA SER A 48 -13.77 24.76 -9.85
C SER A 48 -13.72 23.36 -10.45
N VAL A 49 -14.88 22.72 -10.51
CA VAL A 49 -15.06 21.40 -11.10
C VAL A 49 -16.23 21.45 -12.07
N ARG A 50 -16.05 20.93 -13.27
CA ARG A 50 -17.10 20.85 -14.30
C ARG A 50 -17.18 19.44 -14.86
N ARG A 51 -18.30 18.76 -14.66
CA ARG A 51 -18.57 17.48 -15.30
C ARG A 51 -18.77 17.68 -16.81
N LEU A 52 -18.01 16.94 -17.62
CA LEU A 52 -18.13 16.94 -19.06
C LEU A 52 -18.95 15.74 -19.56
N THR A 53 -18.66 14.57 -19.03
CA THR A 53 -19.37 13.31 -19.32
C THR A 53 -19.46 12.47 -18.04
N ASP A 54 -19.99 11.24 -18.13
CA ASP A 54 -20.00 10.30 -16.99
C ASP A 54 -18.59 9.86 -16.56
N ARG A 55 -17.58 10.07 -17.40
CA ARG A 55 -16.21 9.63 -17.16
C ARG A 55 -15.16 10.74 -17.28
N THR A 56 -15.58 11.95 -17.54
CA THR A 56 -14.66 13.06 -17.79
C THR A 56 -15.06 14.26 -16.95
N VAL A 57 -14.14 14.78 -16.21
CA VAL A 57 -14.29 15.97 -15.38
C VAL A 57 -13.19 16.97 -15.74
N GLU A 58 -13.53 18.24 -15.76
CA GLU A 58 -12.59 19.34 -15.87
C GLU A 58 -12.39 19.96 -14.48
N ILE A 59 -11.16 20.14 -14.07
CA ILE A 59 -10.78 20.84 -12.83
C ILE A 59 -9.94 22.05 -13.17
N ALA A 60 -10.28 23.21 -12.58
CA ALA A 60 -9.44 24.40 -12.60
C ALA A 60 -8.65 24.48 -11.28
N LEU A 61 -7.43 25.02 -11.33
CA LEU A 61 -6.48 25.05 -10.24
C LEU A 61 -6.13 26.49 -9.83
N ASP A 62 -5.74 26.70 -8.58
CA ASP A 62 -5.28 27.97 -8.03
C ASP A 62 -3.93 28.43 -8.63
N ARG A 63 -3.20 27.53 -9.27
CA ARG A 63 -1.87 27.74 -9.84
C ARG A 63 -1.69 26.99 -11.18
N PRO A 64 -0.64 27.32 -11.95
CA PRO A 64 -0.38 26.64 -13.20
C PRO A 64 -0.17 25.12 -13.03
N VAL A 65 -0.65 24.36 -14.00
CA VAL A 65 -0.38 22.93 -14.13
C VAL A 65 1.14 22.72 -14.20
N PRO A 66 1.72 21.83 -13.39
CA PRO A 66 3.16 21.61 -13.35
C PRO A 66 3.71 21.22 -14.72
N GLN A 67 4.82 21.83 -15.13
CA GLN A 67 5.48 21.50 -16.41
C GLN A 67 6.03 20.08 -16.45
N ALA A 68 6.38 19.51 -15.28
CA ALA A 68 6.88 18.14 -15.15
C ALA A 68 5.79 17.06 -15.26
N LEU A 69 4.51 17.45 -15.41
CA LEU A 69 3.40 16.52 -15.53
C LEU A 69 3.39 15.82 -16.89
N GLU A 70 3.48 14.50 -16.87
CA GLU A 70 3.31 13.65 -18.07
C GLU A 70 1.85 13.21 -18.18
N LEU A 71 1.09 13.88 -19.04
CA LEU A 71 -0.36 13.81 -19.13
C LEU A 71 -0.95 12.40 -19.35
N GLU A 72 -0.20 11.49 -19.97
CA GLU A 72 -0.66 10.12 -20.27
C GLU A 72 -0.22 9.09 -19.23
N HIS A 73 0.68 9.46 -18.33
CA HIS A 73 1.31 8.54 -17.40
C HIS A 73 1.07 8.91 -15.93
N ASP A 74 1.18 10.21 -15.60
CA ASP A 74 1.08 10.67 -14.22
C ASP A 74 -0.38 10.75 -13.75
N CYS A 75 -0.57 10.89 -12.43
CA CYS A 75 -1.89 10.93 -11.80
C CYS A 75 -2.12 12.22 -11.02
N VAL A 76 -3.40 12.53 -10.80
CA VAL A 76 -3.85 13.58 -9.88
C VAL A 76 -4.58 12.91 -8.73
N GLU A 77 -4.02 13.01 -7.53
CA GLU A 77 -4.55 12.43 -6.30
C GLU A 77 -5.34 13.49 -5.51
N ASN A 78 -6.56 13.18 -5.09
CA ASN A 78 -7.31 14.04 -4.17
C ASN A 78 -6.83 13.80 -2.73
N MET A 79 -6.11 14.77 -2.16
CA MET A 79 -5.57 14.72 -0.80
C MET A 79 -6.60 15.05 0.27
N SER A 80 -7.70 15.70 -0.08
CA SER A 80 -8.78 16.06 0.85
C SER A 80 -9.64 14.86 1.24
N CYS A 81 -9.70 13.84 0.39
CA CYS A 81 -10.50 12.62 0.59
C CYS A 81 -9.69 11.47 1.23
N THR A 82 -8.67 11.76 2.02
CA THR A 82 -7.83 10.75 2.67
C THR A 82 -8.14 10.69 4.17
N PRO A 83 -8.87 9.68 4.68
CA PRO A 83 -9.27 9.56 6.09
C PRO A 83 -8.13 9.00 6.96
N GLU A 84 -8.20 9.28 8.26
CA GLU A 84 -7.60 8.41 9.28
C GLU A 84 -8.46 7.15 9.39
N VAL A 85 -7.80 5.99 9.65
CA VAL A 85 -8.49 4.70 9.68
C VAL A 85 -8.16 3.97 10.96
N GLU A 86 -9.19 3.45 11.60
CA GLU A 86 -9.07 2.58 12.76
C GLU A 86 -9.98 1.36 12.59
N ILE A 87 -9.37 0.15 12.61
CA ILE A 87 -10.07 -1.14 12.49
C ILE A 87 -9.71 -1.96 13.72
N ARG A 88 -10.69 -2.21 14.59
CA ARG A 88 -10.46 -2.93 15.85
C ARG A 88 -11.47 -4.04 16.08
N ASN A 89 -10.99 -5.16 16.66
CA ASN A 89 -11.81 -6.24 17.15
C ASN A 89 -12.82 -6.81 16.14
N CYS A 90 -12.43 -6.80 14.86
CA CYS A 90 -13.21 -7.30 13.74
C CYS A 90 -12.79 -8.75 13.38
N TYR A 91 -13.71 -9.48 12.74
CA TYR A 91 -13.47 -10.81 12.20
C TYR A 91 -13.68 -10.82 10.70
N PHE A 92 -12.58 -10.97 9.95
CA PHE A 92 -12.58 -11.07 8.49
C PHE A 92 -12.40 -12.53 8.09
N THR A 93 -13.33 -13.07 7.33
CA THR A 93 -13.30 -14.51 7.02
C THR A 93 -13.69 -14.81 5.59
N ARG A 94 -12.95 -15.75 4.98
CA ARG A 94 -13.26 -16.37 3.68
C ARG A 94 -13.52 -15.37 2.54
N THR A 95 -12.81 -14.27 2.54
CA THR A 95 -12.81 -13.34 1.40
C THR A 95 -12.01 -13.97 0.25
N SER A 96 -12.52 -13.93 -0.95
CA SER A 96 -11.82 -14.47 -2.13
C SER A 96 -10.59 -13.64 -2.52
N THR A 97 -10.54 -12.39 -2.09
CA THR A 97 -9.45 -11.44 -2.33
C THR A 97 -8.76 -11.07 -1.01
N ARG A 98 -8.32 -9.81 -0.85
CA ARG A 98 -7.72 -9.27 0.38
C ARG A 98 -8.75 -9.11 1.49
N GLY A 99 -8.28 -9.17 2.75
CA GLY A 99 -9.11 -8.90 3.91
C GLY A 99 -9.38 -7.40 4.06
N THR A 100 -8.31 -6.57 4.06
CA THR A 100 -8.39 -5.11 4.10
C THR A 100 -7.38 -4.49 3.14
N LEU A 101 -7.73 -3.32 2.60
CA LEU A 101 -6.87 -2.52 1.72
C LEU A 101 -6.70 -1.12 2.31
N MET A 102 -5.44 -0.67 2.44
CA MET A 102 -5.08 0.64 3.00
C MET A 102 -4.29 1.46 1.98
N THR A 103 -4.78 2.65 1.66
CA THR A 103 -4.20 3.55 0.66
C THR A 103 -4.13 5.01 1.13
N THR A 104 -4.32 5.30 2.42
CA THR A 104 -4.34 6.66 2.97
C THR A 104 -2.98 7.10 3.52
N PRO A 105 -2.57 8.36 3.31
CA PRO A 105 -1.37 8.94 3.93
C PRO A 105 -1.58 9.35 5.39
N ARG A 106 -2.79 9.18 5.93
CA ARG A 106 -3.12 9.50 7.32
C ARG A 106 -2.77 8.33 8.22
N LYS A 107 -2.98 8.52 9.52
CA LYS A 107 -2.75 7.46 10.50
C LYS A 107 -3.70 6.27 10.28
N VAL A 108 -3.13 5.07 10.31
CA VAL A 108 -3.87 3.81 10.22
C VAL A 108 -3.56 2.95 11.44
N VAL A 109 -4.59 2.46 12.11
CA VAL A 109 -4.47 1.49 13.21
C VAL A 109 -5.33 0.27 12.89
N ILE A 110 -4.71 -0.91 12.85
CA ILE A 110 -5.38 -2.20 12.65
C ILE A 110 -5.02 -3.07 13.85
N ALA A 111 -5.95 -3.24 14.79
CA ALA A 111 -5.63 -3.82 16.09
C ALA A 111 -6.67 -4.82 16.60
N GLY A 112 -6.20 -5.94 17.17
CA GLY A 112 -7.06 -6.95 17.82
C GLY A 112 -8.01 -7.66 16.86
N ASN A 113 -7.75 -7.67 15.56
CA ASN A 113 -8.60 -8.30 14.56
C ASN A 113 -8.20 -9.77 14.33
N THR A 114 -9.15 -10.56 13.85
CA THR A 114 -8.87 -11.90 13.34
C THR A 114 -9.14 -11.95 11.83
N TYR A 115 -8.13 -12.41 11.08
CA TYR A 115 -8.22 -12.70 9.65
C TYR A 115 -8.13 -14.21 9.45
N TYR A 116 -9.16 -14.80 8.88
CA TYR A 116 -9.25 -16.24 8.68
C TYR A 116 -9.53 -16.55 7.21
N LYS A 117 -8.61 -17.25 6.56
CA LYS A 117 -8.76 -17.74 5.18
C LYS A 117 -9.11 -16.62 4.19
N THR A 118 -8.27 -15.58 4.11
CA THR A 118 -8.33 -14.62 3.00
C THR A 118 -7.61 -15.21 1.79
N GLY A 119 -8.20 -15.11 0.60
CA GLY A 119 -7.61 -15.67 -0.62
C GLY A 119 -6.30 -14.99 -0.99
N MET A 120 -6.28 -13.68 -0.94
CA MET A 120 -5.07 -12.84 -1.08
C MET A 120 -4.59 -12.37 0.30
N SER A 121 -3.68 -11.41 0.34
CA SER A 121 -3.16 -10.84 1.60
C SER A 121 -4.26 -10.46 2.58
N ALA A 122 -4.09 -10.78 3.85
CA ALA A 122 -5.02 -10.36 4.89
C ALA A 122 -5.05 -8.84 5.01
N ILE A 123 -3.87 -8.21 4.95
CA ILE A 123 -3.72 -6.76 4.89
C ILE A 123 -2.88 -6.41 3.67
N LEU A 124 -3.47 -5.65 2.76
CA LEU A 124 -2.79 -5.06 1.61
C LEU A 124 -2.66 -3.57 1.84
N ILE A 125 -1.42 -3.07 1.82
CA ILE A 125 -1.10 -1.65 1.78
C ILE A 125 -0.60 -1.35 0.39
N GLU A 126 -1.36 -0.56 -0.35
CA GLU A 126 -1.10 -0.27 -1.75
C GLU A 126 -1.11 1.24 -2.00
N GLY A 127 -0.68 1.63 -3.14
CA GLY A 127 -0.87 2.90 -3.79
C GLY A 127 -0.74 2.60 -5.27
N ASP A 128 -1.78 2.87 -6.04
CA ASP A 128 -1.85 2.45 -7.44
C ASP A 128 -2.10 3.64 -8.35
N ALA A 129 -1.13 3.90 -9.22
CA ALA A 129 -1.18 4.92 -10.25
C ALA A 129 -1.29 4.34 -11.67
N GLU A 130 -1.53 3.03 -11.83
CA GLU A 130 -1.53 2.35 -13.13
C GLU A 130 -2.83 1.62 -13.45
N GLY A 131 -3.56 1.13 -12.44
CA GLY A 131 -4.71 0.27 -12.65
C GLY A 131 -5.99 0.80 -12.00
N TRP A 132 -6.10 0.72 -10.70
CA TRP A 132 -7.30 1.12 -9.96
C TRP A 132 -7.29 2.59 -9.55
N TYR A 133 -6.16 3.27 -9.64
CA TYR A 133 -5.93 4.66 -9.22
C TYR A 133 -6.35 4.90 -7.77
N GLU A 134 -5.93 3.98 -6.92
CA GLU A 134 -6.11 4.07 -5.47
C GLU A 134 -5.06 5.03 -4.89
N SER A 135 -5.43 5.81 -3.87
CA SER A 135 -4.58 6.84 -3.30
C SER A 135 -3.21 6.32 -2.83
N GLY A 136 -2.28 7.23 -2.72
CA GLY A 136 -0.85 6.95 -2.65
C GLY A 136 -0.27 6.54 -1.30
N PRO A 137 0.95 7.02 -0.99
CA PRO A 137 1.78 6.39 0.04
C PRO A 137 1.20 6.50 1.44
N VAL A 138 1.26 5.42 2.21
CA VAL A 138 1.00 5.44 3.66
C VAL A 138 2.20 6.03 4.40
N LYS A 139 1.96 6.68 5.56
CA LYS A 139 3.01 7.37 6.34
C LYS A 139 3.08 7.00 7.81
N ASP A 140 2.04 6.43 8.37
CA ASP A 140 1.98 6.00 9.77
C ASP A 140 0.96 4.88 9.91
N VAL A 141 1.46 3.64 9.97
CA VAL A 141 0.62 2.44 10.08
C VAL A 141 1.05 1.63 11.29
N LEU A 142 0.08 1.27 12.13
CA LEU A 142 0.24 0.34 13.24
C LEU A 142 -0.68 -0.87 13.01
N ILE A 143 -0.06 -2.06 12.93
CA ILE A 143 -0.73 -3.35 12.85
C ILE A 143 -0.34 -4.12 14.13
N GLU A 144 -1.27 -4.21 15.09
CA GLU A 144 -0.92 -4.75 16.40
C GLU A 144 -1.94 -5.76 16.93
N ASN A 145 -1.45 -6.80 17.62
CA ASN A 145 -2.28 -7.77 18.34
C ASN A 145 -3.37 -8.42 17.48
N ASN A 146 -3.13 -8.59 16.18
CA ASN A 146 -4.05 -9.30 15.29
C ASN A 146 -3.67 -10.78 15.18
N THR A 147 -4.63 -11.60 14.81
CA THR A 147 -4.45 -13.02 14.51
C THR A 147 -4.72 -13.28 13.04
N PHE A 148 -3.77 -13.92 12.36
CA PHE A 148 -3.85 -14.27 10.93
C PHE A 148 -3.78 -15.80 10.80
N ILE A 149 -4.81 -16.42 10.23
CA ILE A 149 -4.94 -17.87 10.13
C ILE A 149 -5.19 -18.26 8.67
N ASP A 150 -4.27 -19.01 8.05
CA ASP A 150 -4.42 -19.55 6.70
C ASP A 150 -4.82 -18.48 5.66
N CYS A 151 -4.15 -17.33 5.71
CA CYS A 151 -4.38 -16.21 4.80
C CYS A 151 -3.42 -16.28 3.60
N ALA A 152 -3.76 -15.57 2.49
CA ALA A 152 -3.00 -15.50 1.25
C ALA A 152 -2.80 -16.88 0.57
N TYR A 153 -3.79 -17.75 0.64
CA TYR A 153 -3.72 -19.10 0.09
C TYR A 153 -3.93 -19.16 -1.43
N ASN A 154 -4.52 -18.13 -2.04
CA ASN A 154 -4.90 -18.10 -3.47
C ASN A 154 -4.15 -17.03 -4.27
N GLY A 155 -3.01 -16.57 -3.80
CA GLY A 155 -2.21 -15.56 -4.50
C GLY A 155 -2.18 -14.20 -3.82
N GLY A 156 -1.96 -13.15 -4.61
CA GLY A 156 -1.68 -11.81 -4.14
C GLY A 156 -0.19 -11.48 -4.20
N PRO A 157 0.23 -10.28 -3.80
CA PRO A 157 1.63 -9.89 -3.86
C PRO A 157 2.51 -10.88 -3.08
N GLU A 158 3.32 -11.65 -3.82
CA GLU A 158 4.24 -12.68 -3.32
C GLU A 158 3.60 -13.74 -2.39
N ASN A 159 2.28 -13.89 -2.38
CA ASN A 159 1.51 -14.72 -1.43
C ASN A 159 1.83 -14.39 0.03
N ALA A 160 2.05 -13.14 0.35
CA ALA A 160 2.34 -12.71 1.70
C ALA A 160 1.07 -12.37 2.49
N VAL A 161 1.04 -12.72 3.78
CA VAL A 161 -0.11 -12.44 4.68
C VAL A 161 -0.31 -10.93 4.81
N ILE A 162 0.78 -10.19 5.00
CA ILE A 162 0.78 -8.72 4.95
C ILE A 162 1.63 -8.30 3.74
N ALA A 163 1.08 -7.47 2.87
CA ALA A 163 1.79 -6.96 1.72
C ALA A 163 1.75 -5.44 1.65
N LEU A 164 2.93 -4.83 1.50
CA LEU A 164 3.14 -3.43 1.15
C LEU A 164 3.57 -3.38 -0.32
N HIS A 165 2.64 -3.03 -1.21
CA HIS A 165 2.79 -3.23 -2.65
C HIS A 165 2.40 -2.00 -3.47
N PRO A 166 3.18 -0.91 -3.42
CA PRO A 166 2.94 0.25 -4.28
C PRO A 166 3.23 -0.09 -5.75
N SER A 167 2.50 0.54 -6.68
CA SER A 167 2.60 0.26 -8.12
C SER A 167 3.88 0.80 -8.79
N ASN A 168 4.73 1.56 -8.06
CA ASN A 168 5.94 2.14 -8.64
C ASN A 168 6.80 1.12 -9.39
N THR A 169 7.12 1.41 -10.66
CA THR A 169 7.99 0.57 -11.50
C THR A 169 9.47 0.86 -11.25
N VAL A 170 9.80 2.09 -10.85
CA VAL A 170 11.15 2.48 -10.44
C VAL A 170 11.28 2.33 -8.93
N VAL A 171 12.07 1.36 -8.49
CA VAL A 171 12.32 1.08 -7.07
C VAL A 171 13.66 1.69 -6.66
N ASP A 172 13.61 2.78 -5.87
CA ASP A 172 14.78 3.44 -5.31
C ASP A 172 14.71 3.41 -3.78
N ALA A 173 15.59 2.66 -3.14
CA ALA A 173 15.67 2.57 -1.67
C ALA A 173 15.98 3.92 -0.98
N ASN A 174 16.45 4.95 -1.72
CA ASN A 174 16.65 6.28 -1.16
C ASN A 174 15.39 7.14 -1.19
N ARG A 175 14.42 6.80 -2.04
CA ARG A 175 13.13 7.48 -2.20
C ARG A 175 11.96 6.50 -2.07
N PRO A 176 11.80 5.86 -0.90
CA PRO A 176 10.75 4.88 -0.69
C PRO A 176 9.36 5.54 -0.67
N VAL A 177 8.37 4.80 -1.15
CA VAL A 177 6.97 5.23 -1.22
C VAL A 177 6.32 5.24 0.16
N HIS A 178 6.33 4.09 0.84
CA HIS A 178 5.70 3.94 2.15
C HIS A 178 6.66 4.27 3.29
N ARG A 179 6.11 4.69 4.44
CA ARG A 179 6.91 5.07 5.62
C ARG A 179 6.24 4.64 6.92
N ASN A 180 7.09 4.36 7.93
CA ASN A 180 6.70 4.14 9.32
C ASN A 180 5.59 3.09 9.48
N VAL A 181 5.88 1.87 9.06
CA VAL A 181 4.97 0.71 9.20
C VAL A 181 5.46 -0.16 10.35
N ARG A 182 4.60 -0.36 11.35
CA ARG A 182 4.90 -1.13 12.56
C ARG A 182 3.94 -2.32 12.65
N ILE A 183 4.50 -3.52 12.70
CA ILE A 183 3.80 -4.80 12.80
C ILE A 183 4.25 -5.44 14.11
N ILE A 184 3.43 -5.36 15.17
CA ILE A 184 3.86 -5.64 16.52
C ILE A 184 2.87 -6.55 17.25
N GLY A 185 3.38 -7.59 17.93
CA GLY A 185 2.57 -8.44 18.81
C GLY A 185 1.49 -9.25 18.11
N ASN A 186 1.63 -9.51 16.82
CA ASN A 186 0.64 -10.28 16.06
C ASN A 186 0.95 -11.77 16.07
N ARG A 187 -0.08 -12.60 15.88
CA ARG A 187 0.02 -14.05 15.73
C ARG A 187 -0.28 -14.46 14.29
N PHE A 188 0.61 -15.26 13.69
CA PHE A 188 0.48 -15.77 12.32
C PHE A 188 0.50 -17.29 12.31
N GLN A 189 -0.52 -17.91 11.69
CA GLN A 189 -0.60 -19.34 11.43
C GLN A 189 -0.55 -19.56 9.92
N LEU A 190 0.62 -19.96 9.41
CA LEU A 190 0.94 -19.97 7.97
C LEU A 190 0.73 -21.35 7.34
N ALA A 191 0.22 -21.37 6.13
CA ALA A 191 0.16 -22.56 5.27
C ALA A 191 1.40 -22.68 4.36
N GLY A 192 2.60 -22.22 4.82
CA GLY A 192 3.86 -22.29 4.08
C GLY A 192 4.11 -21.12 3.13
N ASN A 193 3.37 -20.05 3.25
CA ASN A 193 3.55 -18.79 2.51
C ASN A 193 4.36 -17.75 3.30
N SER A 194 4.71 -16.63 2.68
CA SER A 194 5.46 -15.54 3.32
C SER A 194 4.59 -14.79 4.33
N VAL A 195 5.18 -14.37 5.43
CA VAL A 195 4.48 -13.55 6.44
C VAL A 195 4.37 -12.09 5.98
N LEU A 196 5.43 -11.58 5.32
CA LEU A 196 5.51 -10.18 4.93
C LEU A 196 6.21 -10.00 3.57
N TYR A 197 5.55 -9.30 2.68
CA TYR A 197 6.16 -8.66 1.51
C TYR A 197 6.17 -7.15 1.72
N ALA A 198 7.32 -6.51 1.53
CA ALA A 198 7.41 -5.06 1.60
C ALA A 198 8.22 -4.52 0.43
N LYS A 199 7.60 -3.66 -0.37
CA LYS A 199 8.22 -2.93 -1.48
C LYS A 199 8.29 -1.45 -1.14
N SER A 200 9.43 -0.82 -1.45
CA SER A 200 9.61 0.64 -1.40
C SER A 200 9.16 1.27 -0.07
N THR A 201 9.65 0.74 1.06
CA THR A 201 9.23 1.13 2.41
C THR A 201 10.41 1.57 3.28
N GLU A 202 10.29 2.71 3.98
CA GLU A 202 11.25 3.18 4.99
C GLU A 202 10.65 3.12 6.40
N GLY A 203 11.45 2.64 7.36
CA GLY A 203 11.02 2.56 8.76
C GLY A 203 10.01 1.43 8.97
N LEU A 204 10.36 0.22 8.55
CA LEU A 204 9.56 -0.99 8.72
C LEU A 204 10.02 -1.72 9.98
N ILE A 205 9.11 -1.94 10.92
CA ILE A 205 9.36 -2.66 12.17
C ILE A 205 8.44 -3.89 12.21
N PHE A 206 9.05 -5.07 12.36
CA PHE A 206 8.36 -6.34 12.60
C PHE A 206 8.89 -6.91 13.91
N LYS A 207 8.11 -6.77 15.01
CA LYS A 207 8.60 -7.01 16.36
C LYS A 207 7.59 -7.70 17.25
N ASP A 208 8.07 -8.53 18.19
CA ASP A 208 7.26 -9.22 19.20
C ASP A 208 6.09 -10.05 18.60
N ASN A 209 6.24 -10.54 17.35
CA ASN A 209 5.23 -11.35 16.68
C ASN A 209 5.52 -12.84 16.89
N GLU A 210 4.45 -13.64 16.88
CA GLU A 210 4.50 -15.10 16.88
C GLU A 210 4.13 -15.61 15.49
N VAL A 211 5.02 -16.40 14.87
CA VAL A 211 4.79 -17.01 13.56
C VAL A 211 4.94 -18.52 13.71
N GLU A 212 3.88 -19.25 13.41
CA GLU A 212 3.85 -20.71 13.45
C GLU A 212 3.33 -21.28 12.12
N LEU A 213 3.64 -22.52 11.85
CA LEU A 213 3.12 -23.23 10.69
C LEU A 213 1.88 -24.05 11.08
N LEU A 214 0.89 -24.08 10.22
CA LEU A 214 -0.27 -24.93 10.37
C LEU A 214 0.15 -26.42 10.31
N PRO A 215 -0.55 -27.31 11.06
CA PRO A 215 -0.25 -28.73 11.02
C PRO A 215 -0.26 -29.31 9.61
N GLY A 216 0.76 -30.11 9.27
CA GLY A 216 0.91 -30.71 7.95
C GLY A 216 1.58 -29.81 6.91
N THR A 217 1.93 -28.57 7.26
CA THR A 217 2.68 -27.66 6.39
C THR A 217 4.17 -28.02 6.41
N ASN A 218 4.77 -28.19 5.24
CA ASN A 218 6.21 -28.39 5.13
C ASN A 218 6.96 -27.08 5.39
N ALA A 219 7.70 -27.05 6.49
CA ALA A 219 8.64 -25.96 6.76
C ALA A 219 9.82 -26.06 5.80
N GLY A 220 10.07 -25.06 4.98
CA GLY A 220 11.39 -24.95 4.39
C GLY A 220 11.55 -24.63 2.92
N GLN A 221 10.56 -24.10 2.26
CA GLN A 221 10.72 -23.74 0.83
C GLN A 221 10.46 -22.28 0.47
N LYS A 222 10.04 -21.43 1.41
CA LYS A 222 9.73 -20.03 1.08
C LYS A 222 10.28 -19.09 2.15
N GLU A 223 10.84 -17.99 1.71
CA GLU A 223 11.30 -16.94 2.62
C GLU A 223 10.10 -16.37 3.40
N LEU A 224 10.28 -16.17 4.70
CA LEU A 224 9.27 -15.55 5.56
C LEU A 224 9.08 -14.08 5.23
N PHE A 225 10.16 -13.40 4.82
CA PHE A 225 10.18 -11.98 4.54
C PHE A 225 10.71 -11.71 3.14
N ILE A 226 10.04 -10.85 2.38
CA ILE A 226 10.49 -10.40 1.07
C ILE A 226 10.57 -8.88 1.12
N LEU A 227 11.80 -8.36 0.97
CA LEU A 227 12.09 -6.94 1.10
C LEU A 227 12.63 -6.39 -0.22
N ASN A 228 11.87 -5.50 -0.85
CA ASN A 228 12.20 -4.93 -2.15
C ASN A 228 12.37 -3.40 -2.05
N GLY A 229 13.59 -2.89 -2.17
CA GLY A 229 13.87 -1.46 -2.09
C GLY A 229 13.52 -0.82 -0.74
N CYS A 230 13.62 -1.57 0.35
CA CYS A 230 13.32 -1.09 1.69
C CYS A 230 14.54 -0.47 2.38
N LYS A 231 14.27 0.40 3.37
CA LYS A 231 15.29 1.12 4.16
C LYS A 231 14.88 1.17 5.62
N LYS A 232 15.84 1.11 6.54
CA LYS A 232 15.61 1.12 8.00
C LYS A 232 14.62 0.03 8.42
N VAL A 233 14.90 -1.21 8.02
CA VAL A 233 14.10 -2.39 8.40
C VAL A 233 14.63 -2.97 9.69
N GLU A 234 13.72 -3.28 10.61
CA GLU A 234 13.99 -3.94 11.90
C GLU A 234 13.08 -5.16 12.05
N ILE A 235 13.68 -6.35 12.19
CA ILE A 235 12.98 -7.62 12.45
C ILE A 235 13.60 -8.20 13.70
N LYS A 236 12.92 -8.13 14.85
CA LYS A 236 13.49 -8.54 16.13
C LYS A 236 12.47 -9.05 17.13
N ASP A 237 12.93 -9.77 18.11
CA ASP A 237 12.15 -10.24 19.27
C ASP A 237 10.90 -11.05 18.85
N ASN A 238 10.98 -11.77 17.72
CA ASN A 238 9.87 -12.58 17.19
C ASN A 238 10.08 -14.06 17.52
N VAL A 239 8.99 -14.77 17.81
CA VAL A 239 8.96 -16.24 17.83
C VAL A 239 8.67 -16.73 16.41
N LEU A 240 9.60 -17.48 15.82
CA LEU A 240 9.50 -17.98 14.46
C LEU A 240 9.49 -19.51 14.44
N PRO A 241 9.00 -20.16 13.36
CA PRO A 241 8.91 -21.62 13.27
C PRO A 241 10.26 -22.35 13.43
N HIS A 242 11.36 -21.62 13.19
CA HIS A 242 12.74 -22.09 13.33
C HIS A 242 13.66 -20.92 13.72
N ALA A 243 14.91 -21.23 14.03
CA ALA A 243 15.90 -20.19 14.34
C ALA A 243 16.09 -19.22 13.18
N PHE A 244 15.81 -17.94 13.40
CA PHE A 244 15.86 -16.90 12.39
C PHE A 244 17.24 -16.72 11.78
N SER A 245 17.31 -16.70 10.47
CA SER A 245 18.54 -16.52 9.71
C SER A 245 18.34 -15.56 8.54
N ILE A 246 19.44 -15.10 7.93
CA ILE A 246 19.39 -14.25 6.72
C ILE A 246 18.71 -14.97 5.52
N LYS A 247 18.63 -16.29 5.55
CA LYS A 247 17.97 -17.09 4.51
C LYS A 247 16.45 -16.97 4.54
N ASP A 248 15.89 -16.53 5.65
CA ASP A 248 14.47 -16.26 5.81
C ASP A 248 14.04 -14.96 5.13
N ILE A 249 15.01 -14.20 4.59
CA ILE A 249 14.77 -12.92 3.93
C ILE A 249 15.24 -12.96 2.49
N ARG A 250 14.33 -12.70 1.54
CA ARG A 250 14.67 -12.35 0.17
C ARG A 250 14.87 -10.84 0.04
N PHE A 251 16.02 -10.42 -0.48
CA PHE A 251 16.36 -9.00 -0.68
C PHE A 251 16.37 -8.67 -2.17
N GLU A 252 15.64 -7.65 -2.57
CA GLU A 252 15.55 -7.13 -3.92
C GLU A 252 15.79 -5.62 -3.92
N ASN A 253 16.51 -5.09 -4.91
CA ASN A 253 16.75 -3.66 -5.09
C ASN A 253 17.28 -2.91 -3.84
N MET A 254 18.00 -3.60 -2.97
CA MET A 254 18.56 -3.04 -1.74
C MET A 254 19.81 -3.80 -1.27
N LYS A 255 20.61 -3.18 -0.40
CA LYS A 255 21.73 -3.86 0.23
C LYS A 255 21.23 -4.90 1.26
N LYS A 256 21.85 -6.09 1.29
CA LYS A 256 21.58 -7.13 2.30
C LYS A 256 22.02 -6.67 3.70
N LYS A 257 21.30 -5.70 4.26
CA LYS A 257 21.53 -5.18 5.63
C LYS A 257 20.21 -5.10 6.37
N TYR A 258 20.11 -5.81 7.47
CA TYR A 258 19.07 -5.57 8.49
C TYR A 258 19.74 -5.49 9.86
N LYS A 259 19.17 -4.78 10.80
CA LYS A 259 19.57 -4.83 12.21
C LYS A 259 18.79 -5.96 12.88
N LYS A 260 19.55 -6.86 13.55
CA LYS A 260 18.98 -7.81 14.52
C LYS A 260 18.36 -7.06 15.68
#